data_259adb8a812281020db0ae03be3aac3e
#
_entry.id   259adb8a812281020db0ae03be3aac3e
#
_cell.length_a   1.000
_cell.length_b   1.000
_cell.length_c   1.000
_cell.angle_alpha   90.00
_cell.angle_beta   90.00
_cell.angle_gamma   90.00
#
_symmetry.space_group_name_H-M   'P 1'
#
loop_
_entity.id
_entity.type
_entity.pdbx_description
1 polymer ?
#
loop_
_entity_poly.entity_id
_entity_poly.type
_entity_poly.pdbx_seq_one_letter_code
_entity_poly.pdbx_strand_id
1 'polypeptide(L)'
;MEFSSKLLENAVYEMSQLPGIGKRTALRLVLHLLRQPETQTQHLVKALGALREDVKFCKKCHSISDVEICDICSNPNRIQDIVCVVEDIRDVMAIESTGQYRGLYHVLGGKISPMDGIGPQDLKIHTLIEKVKSGQVNELIFALSATMEGDTTNFYIYKQLEGVEVKIATIARGIGVNDELEYADEVTLGRSIINRIPFENALKSS
;
A
#
# COMPACT_ATOMS: atom_id res chain seq x y z
N MET A 1 -23.42 -20.77 19.68
CA MET A 1 -23.83 -21.82 18.72
C MET A 1 -23.18 -23.09 19.21
N GLU A 2 -23.93 -24.13 19.41
CA GLU A 2 -23.39 -25.47 19.66
C GLU A 2 -23.21 -26.15 18.28
N PHE A 3 -22.06 -26.73 18.05
CA PHE A 3 -21.77 -27.47 16.81
C PHE A 3 -21.79 -28.95 17.10
N SER A 4 -22.44 -29.72 16.25
CA SER A 4 -22.49 -31.18 16.32
C SER A 4 -21.15 -31.85 15.92
N SER A 5 -20.24 -31.08 15.34
CA SER A 5 -18.92 -31.54 14.84
C SER A 5 -17.83 -30.58 15.27
N LYS A 6 -16.80 -31.11 15.95
CA LYS A 6 -15.58 -30.35 16.28
C LYS A 6 -14.81 -29.88 15.06
N LEU A 7 -14.82 -30.65 13.95
CA LEU A 7 -14.17 -30.24 12.70
C LEU A 7 -14.86 -29.00 12.11
N LEU A 8 -16.19 -28.97 12.12
CA LEU A 8 -16.96 -27.80 11.69
C LEU A 8 -16.68 -26.59 12.59
N GLU A 9 -16.66 -26.80 13.91
CA GLU A 9 -16.41 -25.74 14.89
C GLU A 9 -15.01 -25.11 14.66
N ASN A 10 -13.98 -25.92 14.52
CA ASN A 10 -12.61 -25.45 14.27
C ASN A 10 -12.51 -24.66 12.96
N ALA A 11 -13.08 -25.17 11.86
CA ALA A 11 -13.06 -24.48 10.58
C ALA A 11 -13.78 -23.12 10.65
N VAL A 12 -14.93 -23.05 11.35
CA VAL A 12 -15.66 -21.79 11.56
C VAL A 12 -14.85 -20.83 12.45
N TYR A 13 -14.20 -21.35 13.48
CA TYR A 13 -13.34 -20.55 14.35
C TYR A 13 -12.21 -19.91 13.56
N GLU A 14 -11.42 -20.68 12.83
CA GLU A 14 -10.28 -20.18 12.05
C GLU A 14 -10.72 -19.15 10.98
N MET A 15 -11.80 -19.43 10.26
CA MET A 15 -12.34 -18.47 9.30
C MET A 15 -12.83 -17.19 9.97
N SER A 16 -13.30 -17.25 11.22
CA SER A 16 -13.76 -16.07 11.95
C SER A 16 -12.63 -15.20 12.53
N GLN A 17 -11.38 -15.67 12.49
CA GLN A 17 -10.19 -14.88 12.85
C GLN A 17 -9.80 -13.89 11.74
N LEU A 18 -10.32 -14.09 10.52
CA LEU A 18 -10.02 -13.17 9.42
C LEU A 18 -10.75 -11.83 9.63
N PRO A 19 -10.07 -10.69 9.38
CA PRO A 19 -10.66 -9.37 9.53
C PRO A 19 -11.96 -9.22 8.72
N GLY A 20 -13.02 -8.68 9.35
CA GLY A 20 -14.33 -8.50 8.70
C GLY A 20 -15.18 -9.76 8.59
N ILE A 21 -14.69 -10.93 9.03
CA ILE A 21 -15.45 -12.18 9.01
C ILE A 21 -16.00 -12.52 10.39
N GLY A 22 -17.29 -12.25 10.61
CA GLY A 22 -17.98 -12.68 11.81
C GLY A 22 -18.37 -14.17 11.78
N LYS A 23 -18.68 -14.76 12.95
CA LYS A 23 -19.04 -16.19 13.08
C LYS A 23 -20.14 -16.67 12.13
N ARG A 24 -21.17 -15.85 11.84
CA ARG A 24 -22.24 -16.20 10.89
C ARG A 24 -21.72 -16.30 9.45
N THR A 25 -20.87 -15.36 9.04
CA THR A 25 -20.23 -15.37 7.71
C THR A 25 -19.26 -16.56 7.60
N ALA A 26 -18.44 -16.80 8.62
CA ALA A 26 -17.53 -17.94 8.68
C ALA A 26 -18.29 -19.27 8.51
N LEU A 27 -19.39 -19.48 9.24
CA LEU A 27 -20.21 -20.68 9.09
C LEU A 27 -20.75 -20.81 7.66
N ARG A 28 -21.26 -19.76 7.05
CA ARG A 28 -21.75 -19.77 5.68
C ARG A 28 -20.66 -20.15 4.69
N LEU A 29 -19.45 -19.62 4.85
CA LEU A 29 -18.29 -19.94 3.99
C LEU A 29 -17.86 -21.39 4.15
N VAL A 30 -17.73 -21.90 5.38
CA VAL A 30 -17.36 -23.30 5.64
C VAL A 30 -18.41 -24.27 5.07
N LEU A 31 -19.71 -23.99 5.27
CA LEU A 31 -20.77 -24.80 4.67
C LEU A 31 -20.79 -24.74 3.14
N HIS A 32 -20.38 -23.59 2.55
CA HIS A 32 -20.21 -23.50 1.11
C HIS A 32 -19.07 -24.42 0.63
N LEU A 33 -17.91 -24.40 1.28
CA LEU A 33 -16.77 -25.26 0.95
C LEU A 33 -17.13 -26.74 1.07
N LEU A 34 -17.91 -27.15 2.06
CA LEU A 34 -18.38 -28.54 2.20
C LEU A 34 -19.29 -29.00 1.07
N ARG A 35 -19.94 -28.09 0.36
CA ARG A 35 -20.79 -28.41 -0.80
C ARG A 35 -20.01 -28.46 -2.11
N GLN A 36 -18.78 -27.95 -2.12
CA GLN A 36 -17.91 -28.00 -3.31
C GLN A 36 -17.16 -29.34 -3.37
N PRO A 37 -16.64 -29.72 -4.58
CA PRO A 37 -15.74 -30.85 -4.69
C PRO A 37 -14.53 -30.67 -3.74
N GLU A 38 -14.09 -31.75 -3.12
CA GLU A 38 -12.95 -31.76 -2.20
C GLU A 38 -11.70 -31.11 -2.81
N THR A 39 -11.46 -31.34 -4.08
CA THR A 39 -10.34 -30.78 -4.85
C THR A 39 -10.31 -29.24 -4.80
N GLN A 40 -11.47 -28.59 -4.80
CA GLN A 40 -11.55 -27.12 -4.74
C GLN A 40 -11.09 -26.59 -3.37
N THR A 41 -11.49 -27.26 -2.29
CA THR A 41 -11.03 -26.91 -0.94
C THR A 41 -9.53 -27.16 -0.81
N GLN A 42 -9.02 -28.26 -1.34
CA GLN A 42 -7.58 -28.57 -1.35
C GLN A 42 -6.77 -27.52 -2.13
N HIS A 43 -7.26 -27.03 -3.28
CA HIS A 43 -6.63 -25.96 -4.03
C HIS A 43 -6.55 -24.66 -3.22
N LEU A 44 -7.63 -24.28 -2.52
CA LEU A 44 -7.65 -23.10 -1.66
C LEU A 44 -6.60 -23.21 -0.54
N VAL A 45 -6.60 -24.33 0.18
CA VAL A 45 -5.65 -24.56 1.28
C VAL A 45 -4.21 -24.54 0.77
N LYS A 46 -3.93 -25.19 -0.37
CA LYS A 46 -2.61 -25.19 -0.99
C LYS A 46 -2.17 -23.79 -1.41
N ALA A 47 -3.06 -23.01 -2.03
CA ALA A 47 -2.75 -21.65 -2.47
C ALA A 47 -2.43 -20.73 -1.28
N LEU A 48 -3.19 -20.81 -0.19
CA LEU A 48 -2.93 -20.01 1.01
C LEU A 48 -1.64 -20.43 1.72
N GLY A 49 -1.38 -21.75 1.79
CA GLY A 49 -0.13 -22.29 2.35
C GLY A 49 1.08 -21.81 1.55
N ALA A 50 1.08 -22.03 0.25
CA ALA A 50 2.17 -21.59 -0.65
C ALA A 50 2.40 -20.08 -0.59
N LEU A 51 1.32 -19.28 -0.57
CA LEU A 51 1.45 -17.83 -0.41
C LEU A 51 2.22 -17.48 0.88
N ARG A 52 1.91 -18.16 2.00
CA ARG A 52 2.55 -17.85 3.28
C ARG A 52 3.99 -18.36 3.37
N GLU A 53 4.30 -19.50 2.76
CA GLU A 53 5.59 -20.18 2.83
C GLU A 53 6.59 -19.63 1.81
N ASP A 54 6.13 -19.34 0.57
CA ASP A 54 6.99 -19.07 -0.58
C ASP A 54 7.10 -17.57 -0.92
N VAL A 55 6.15 -16.73 -0.42
CA VAL A 55 6.17 -15.30 -0.73
C VAL A 55 7.47 -14.65 -0.23
N LYS A 56 8.07 -13.84 -1.08
CA LYS A 56 9.24 -13.03 -0.79
C LYS A 56 8.89 -11.56 -0.76
N PHE A 57 9.79 -10.78 -0.18
CA PHE A 57 9.76 -9.33 -0.29
C PHE A 57 10.93 -8.87 -1.15
N CYS A 58 10.66 -8.04 -2.14
CA CYS A 58 11.69 -7.52 -3.02
C CYS A 58 12.79 -6.81 -2.21
N LYS A 59 14.05 -7.20 -2.42
CA LYS A 59 15.20 -6.62 -1.71
C LYS A 59 15.42 -5.13 -2.01
N LYS A 60 14.87 -4.61 -3.15
CA LYS A 60 15.03 -3.20 -3.55
C LYS A 60 13.89 -2.30 -3.08
N CYS A 61 12.64 -2.77 -3.15
CA CYS A 61 11.47 -1.92 -2.88
C CYS A 61 10.57 -2.41 -1.75
N HIS A 62 10.84 -3.59 -1.19
CA HIS A 62 10.07 -4.26 -0.13
C HIS A 62 8.62 -4.63 -0.50
N SER A 63 8.25 -4.54 -1.78
CA SER A 63 6.96 -5.05 -2.27
C SER A 63 6.94 -6.57 -2.25
N ILE A 64 5.74 -7.14 -2.20
CA ILE A 64 5.52 -8.59 -2.32
C ILE A 64 6.01 -9.06 -3.70
N SER A 65 6.70 -10.21 -3.73
CA SER A 65 7.29 -10.79 -4.94
C SER A 65 7.47 -12.31 -4.77
N ASP A 66 7.48 -13.04 -5.86
CA ASP A 66 7.84 -14.46 -5.88
C ASP A 66 9.35 -14.68 -5.98
N VAL A 67 10.09 -13.62 -6.33
CA VAL A 67 11.55 -13.62 -6.53
C VAL A 67 12.23 -12.53 -5.71
N GLU A 68 13.57 -12.57 -5.59
CA GLU A 68 14.33 -11.61 -4.78
C GLU A 68 14.22 -10.16 -5.24
N ILE A 69 14.06 -9.93 -6.54
CA ILE A 69 13.86 -8.60 -7.15
C ILE A 69 12.60 -8.69 -8.00
N CYS A 70 11.58 -7.90 -7.64
CA CYS A 70 10.29 -7.90 -8.33
C CYS A 70 10.39 -7.39 -9.77
N ASP A 71 9.38 -7.68 -10.58
CA ASP A 71 9.34 -7.32 -12.00
C ASP A 71 9.45 -5.80 -12.23
N ILE A 72 8.89 -4.98 -11.33
CA ILE A 72 9.02 -3.52 -11.41
C ILE A 72 10.49 -3.10 -11.24
N CYS A 73 11.18 -3.63 -10.23
CA CYS A 73 12.55 -3.26 -9.92
C CYS A 73 13.60 -3.84 -10.89
N SER A 74 13.26 -4.93 -11.59
CA SER A 74 14.13 -5.56 -12.59
C SER A 74 13.92 -5.02 -14.00
N ASN A 75 12.82 -4.29 -14.24
CA ASN A 75 12.46 -3.79 -15.56
C ASN A 75 13.38 -2.61 -15.99
N PRO A 76 14.21 -2.76 -17.04
CA PRO A 76 15.13 -1.72 -17.49
C PRO A 76 14.41 -0.51 -18.12
N ASN A 77 13.14 -0.65 -18.50
CA ASN A 77 12.34 0.44 -19.08
C ASN A 77 11.76 1.38 -18.02
N ARG A 78 11.95 1.08 -16.73
CA ARG A 78 11.56 1.96 -15.63
C ARG A 78 12.60 3.05 -15.38
N ILE A 79 12.14 4.20 -14.97
CA ILE A 79 13.01 5.32 -14.56
C ILE A 79 13.58 4.96 -13.19
N GLN A 80 14.89 4.69 -13.12
CA GLN A 80 15.53 4.08 -11.95
C GLN A 80 15.79 5.06 -10.80
N ASP A 81 15.82 6.35 -11.08
CA ASP A 81 16.17 7.43 -10.15
C ASP A 81 14.95 8.20 -9.59
N ILE A 82 13.73 7.80 -9.97
CA ILE A 82 12.48 8.32 -9.41
C ILE A 82 11.83 7.23 -8.55
N VAL A 83 11.58 7.52 -7.28
CA VAL A 83 11.02 6.57 -6.32
C VAL A 83 9.74 7.11 -5.69
N CYS A 84 8.65 6.36 -5.84
CA CYS A 84 7.39 6.62 -5.16
C CYS A 84 7.33 5.84 -3.84
N VAL A 85 7.16 6.56 -2.74
CA VAL A 85 7.05 6.00 -1.39
C VAL A 85 5.59 5.75 -1.07
N VAL A 86 5.26 4.52 -0.72
CA VAL A 86 3.89 4.07 -0.45
C VAL A 86 3.81 3.28 0.87
N GLU A 87 2.60 3.14 1.41
CA GLU A 87 2.38 2.40 2.66
C GLU A 87 2.48 0.89 2.43
N ASP A 88 1.77 0.36 1.42
CA ASP A 88 1.72 -1.08 1.15
C ASP A 88 1.54 -1.42 -0.35
N ILE A 89 1.40 -2.71 -0.64
CA ILE A 89 1.24 -3.23 -2.00
C ILE A 89 -0.04 -2.74 -2.69
N ARG A 90 -1.10 -2.43 -1.97
CA ARG A 90 -2.37 -1.92 -2.53
C ARG A 90 -2.16 -0.58 -3.20
N ASP A 91 -1.32 0.27 -2.61
CA ASP A 91 -0.98 1.58 -3.18
C ASP A 91 -0.17 1.40 -4.47
N VAL A 92 0.80 0.46 -4.49
CA VAL A 92 1.54 0.11 -5.72
C VAL A 92 0.57 -0.31 -6.81
N MET A 93 -0.36 -1.22 -6.52
CA MET A 93 -1.36 -1.69 -7.49
C MET A 93 -2.27 -0.56 -7.99
N ALA A 94 -2.69 0.33 -7.09
CA ALA A 94 -3.53 1.48 -7.45
C ALA A 94 -2.79 2.44 -8.40
N ILE A 95 -1.53 2.77 -8.11
CA ILE A 95 -0.73 3.65 -8.95
C ILE A 95 -0.41 3.00 -10.31
N GLU A 96 -0.01 1.71 -10.32
CA GLU A 96 0.25 0.96 -11.54
C GLU A 96 -0.97 0.88 -12.45
N SER A 97 -2.17 0.73 -11.89
CA SER A 97 -3.41 0.67 -12.68
C SER A 97 -3.69 1.94 -13.48
N THR A 98 -3.11 3.07 -13.10
CA THR A 98 -3.23 4.33 -13.85
C THR A 98 -2.45 4.33 -15.16
N GLY A 99 -1.39 3.52 -15.27
CA GLY A 99 -0.46 3.51 -16.40
C GLY A 99 0.38 4.78 -16.55
N GLN A 100 0.29 5.74 -15.63
CA GLN A 100 0.95 7.05 -15.73
C GLN A 100 2.33 7.09 -15.08
N TYR A 101 2.58 6.25 -14.09
CA TYR A 101 3.84 6.23 -13.36
C TYR A 101 4.82 5.21 -13.95
N ARG A 102 6.05 5.63 -14.17
CA ARG A 102 7.11 4.79 -14.75
C ARG A 102 8.38 4.70 -13.89
N GLY A 103 8.36 5.24 -12.68
CA GLY A 103 9.45 5.12 -11.73
C GLY A 103 9.43 3.82 -10.92
N LEU A 104 10.25 3.77 -9.90
CA LEU A 104 10.31 2.67 -8.93
C LEU A 104 9.49 2.99 -7.69
N TYR A 105 9.28 1.99 -6.85
CA TYR A 105 8.58 2.14 -5.57
C TYR A 105 9.50 1.87 -4.39
N HIS A 106 9.04 2.33 -3.23
CA HIS A 106 9.53 1.90 -1.93
C HIS A 106 8.34 1.71 -0.99
N VAL A 107 8.09 0.47 -0.59
CA VAL A 107 6.98 0.08 0.28
C VAL A 107 7.46 0.14 1.72
N LEU A 108 6.86 1.01 2.53
CA LEU A 108 7.25 1.20 3.93
C LEU A 108 6.80 0.06 4.84
N GLY A 109 5.71 -0.62 4.49
CA GLY A 109 5.05 -1.64 5.31
C GLY A 109 4.04 -1.05 6.30
N GLY A 110 3.71 0.24 6.18
CA GLY A 110 2.76 0.97 7.00
C GLY A 110 3.12 2.45 7.14
N LYS A 111 2.62 3.06 8.20
CA LYS A 111 2.89 4.45 8.57
C LYS A 111 3.17 4.57 10.07
N ILE A 112 3.86 5.60 10.50
CA ILE A 112 4.10 5.89 11.91
C ILE A 112 2.75 6.14 12.58
N SER A 113 2.39 5.30 13.54
CA SER A 113 1.15 5.38 14.32
C SER A 113 1.45 5.06 15.78
N PRO A 114 1.68 6.07 16.62
CA PRO A 114 1.92 5.85 18.05
C PRO A 114 0.75 5.17 18.76
N MET A 115 -0.49 5.40 18.29
CA MET A 115 -1.68 4.79 18.87
C MET A 115 -1.73 3.27 18.62
N ASP A 116 -1.17 2.82 17.48
CA ASP A 116 -1.06 1.41 17.12
C ASP A 116 0.29 0.80 17.55
N GLY A 117 1.15 1.58 18.21
CA GLY A 117 2.48 1.16 18.64
C GLY A 117 3.50 1.04 17.53
N ILE A 118 3.23 1.62 16.34
CA ILE A 118 4.12 1.55 15.16
C ILE A 118 5.06 2.75 15.17
N GLY A 119 6.33 2.49 15.37
CA GLY A 119 7.40 3.48 15.30
C GLY A 119 8.16 3.45 13.96
N PRO A 120 9.07 4.41 13.73
CA PRO A 120 9.90 4.44 12.52
C PRO A 120 10.76 3.19 12.31
N GLN A 121 11.17 2.52 13.38
CA GLN A 121 11.98 1.29 13.36
C GLN A 121 11.21 0.07 12.85
N ASP A 122 9.88 0.09 12.93
CA ASP A 122 9.01 -1.00 12.48
C ASP A 122 8.76 -0.94 10.96
N LEU A 123 9.14 0.19 10.35
CA LEU A 123 8.94 0.49 8.94
C LEU A 123 10.25 0.41 8.14
N LYS A 124 10.14 0.27 6.83
CA LYS A 124 11.30 0.22 5.92
C LYS A 124 11.87 1.60 5.59
N ILE A 125 11.79 2.55 6.55
CA ILE A 125 12.28 3.93 6.37
C ILE A 125 13.80 3.95 6.27
N HIS A 126 14.51 3.17 7.09
CA HIS A 126 15.99 3.15 7.12
C HIS A 126 16.56 2.82 5.73
N THR A 127 16.05 1.77 5.09
CA THR A 127 16.51 1.35 3.76
C THR A 127 16.19 2.37 2.67
N LEU A 128 15.10 3.14 2.80
CA LEU A 128 14.80 4.28 1.94
C LEU A 128 15.85 5.37 2.09
N ILE A 129 16.14 5.76 3.33
CA ILE A 129 17.12 6.82 3.64
C ILE A 129 18.51 6.44 3.11
N GLU A 130 18.95 5.19 3.31
CA GLU A 130 20.22 4.70 2.76
C GLU A 130 20.25 4.78 1.23
N LYS A 131 19.17 4.35 0.57
CA LYS A 131 19.05 4.40 -0.89
C LYS A 131 19.12 5.84 -1.42
N VAL A 132 18.48 6.80 -0.78
CA VAL A 132 18.55 8.22 -1.17
C VAL A 132 19.95 8.78 -0.91
N LYS A 133 20.54 8.53 0.25
CA LYS A 133 21.89 9.00 0.61
C LYS A 133 22.98 8.41 -0.27
N SER A 134 22.77 7.27 -0.90
CA SER A 134 23.72 6.68 -1.87
C SER A 134 23.75 7.41 -3.22
N GLY A 135 22.90 8.44 -3.44
CA GLY A 135 22.84 9.20 -4.69
C GLY A 135 22.13 8.47 -5.83
N GLN A 136 21.43 7.37 -5.55
CA GLN A 136 20.70 6.60 -6.57
C GLN A 136 19.30 7.16 -6.87
N VAL A 137 18.84 8.14 -6.10
CA VAL A 137 17.49 8.70 -6.19
C VAL A 137 17.59 10.21 -6.39
N ASN A 138 17.11 10.69 -7.53
CA ASN A 138 17.04 12.12 -7.86
C ASN A 138 15.70 12.73 -7.47
N GLU A 139 14.62 11.93 -7.49
CA GLU A 139 13.30 12.39 -7.10
C GLU A 139 12.60 11.36 -6.19
N LEU A 140 12.06 11.85 -5.08
CA LEU A 140 11.25 11.10 -4.13
C LEU A 140 9.83 11.64 -4.16
N ILE A 141 8.84 10.79 -4.40
CA ILE A 141 7.43 11.16 -4.42
C ILE A 141 6.73 10.52 -3.23
N PHE A 142 6.22 11.31 -2.32
CA PHE A 142 5.40 10.81 -1.21
C PHE A 142 3.96 10.55 -1.66
N ALA A 143 3.54 9.29 -1.59
CA ALA A 143 2.20 8.83 -1.92
C ALA A 143 1.55 8.10 -0.74
N LEU A 144 1.78 8.61 0.49
CA LEU A 144 1.13 8.12 1.69
C LEU A 144 -0.26 8.72 1.83
N SER A 145 -1.12 8.07 2.61
CA SER A 145 -2.47 8.55 2.90
C SER A 145 -2.47 9.99 3.44
N ALA A 146 -3.49 10.77 3.06
CA ALA A 146 -3.66 12.14 3.51
C ALA A 146 -4.24 12.22 4.93
N THR A 147 -3.69 11.42 5.85
CA THR A 147 -4.03 11.37 7.28
C THR A 147 -2.92 12.02 8.11
N MET A 148 -3.19 12.27 9.39
CA MET A 148 -2.19 12.81 10.32
C MET A 148 -0.96 11.89 10.43
N GLU A 149 -1.17 10.57 10.46
CA GLU A 149 -0.09 9.58 10.51
C GLU A 149 0.74 9.58 9.21
N GLY A 150 0.07 9.67 8.04
CA GLY A 150 0.74 9.78 6.75
C GLY A 150 1.59 11.05 6.65
N ASP A 151 1.03 12.19 7.06
CA ASP A 151 1.76 13.47 7.08
C ASP A 151 2.92 13.45 8.09
N THR A 152 2.74 12.82 9.26
CA THR A 152 3.80 12.62 10.26
C THR A 152 4.93 11.76 9.69
N THR A 153 4.58 10.68 8.98
CA THR A 153 5.57 9.79 8.35
C THR A 153 6.34 10.51 7.25
N ASN A 154 5.66 11.27 6.39
CA ASN A 154 6.29 12.10 5.37
C ASN A 154 7.26 13.11 5.99
N PHE A 155 6.83 13.82 7.04
CA PHE A 155 7.66 14.79 7.74
C PHE A 155 8.88 14.14 8.39
N TYR A 156 8.72 12.97 9.00
CA TYR A 156 9.84 12.23 9.58
C TYR A 156 10.88 11.87 8.52
N ILE A 157 10.45 11.31 7.37
CA ILE A 157 11.36 10.96 6.27
C ILE A 157 12.04 12.22 5.73
N TYR A 158 11.28 13.30 5.50
CA TYR A 158 11.81 14.57 5.03
C TYR A 158 12.93 15.09 5.94
N LYS A 159 12.73 15.07 7.26
CA LYS A 159 13.74 15.49 8.25
C LYS A 159 15.00 14.64 8.23
N GLN A 160 14.88 13.31 7.99
CA GLN A 160 16.04 12.41 7.88
C GLN A 160 16.87 12.65 6.61
N LEU A 161 16.28 13.31 5.62
CA LEU A 161 16.92 13.65 4.34
C LEU A 161 17.39 15.13 4.27
N GLU A 162 17.30 15.87 5.36
CA GLU A 162 17.75 17.26 5.41
C GLU A 162 19.24 17.36 5.05
N GLY A 163 19.58 18.22 4.10
CA GLY A 163 20.94 18.34 3.58
C GLY A 163 21.35 17.34 2.50
N VAL A 164 20.46 16.41 2.10
CA VAL A 164 20.69 15.52 0.97
C VAL A 164 20.12 16.16 -0.30
N GLU A 165 20.87 16.14 -1.39
CA GLU A 165 20.43 16.66 -2.68
C GLU A 165 19.46 15.68 -3.35
N VAL A 166 18.18 15.82 -3.08
CA VAL A 166 17.09 15.03 -3.66
C VAL A 166 15.84 15.92 -3.80
N LYS A 167 15.16 15.83 -4.95
CA LYS A 167 13.89 16.50 -5.12
C LYS A 167 12.81 15.71 -4.39
N ILE A 168 12.07 16.35 -3.51
CA ILE A 168 10.98 15.71 -2.76
C ILE A 168 9.66 16.35 -3.18
N ALA A 169 8.72 15.53 -3.65
CA ALA A 169 7.38 15.90 -4.05
C ALA A 169 6.34 15.05 -3.29
N THR A 170 5.10 15.48 -3.29
CA THR A 170 3.95 14.69 -2.82
C THR A 170 2.92 14.62 -3.93
N ILE A 171 2.13 13.53 -3.98
CA ILE A 171 1.00 13.45 -4.90
C ILE A 171 0.03 14.61 -4.66
N ALA A 172 -0.58 15.12 -5.73
CA ALA A 172 -1.55 16.19 -5.63
C ALA A 172 -2.75 15.76 -4.77
N ARG A 173 -3.22 16.69 -3.94
CA ARG A 173 -4.39 16.51 -3.07
C ARG A 173 -5.42 17.56 -3.50
N GLY A 174 -6.63 17.12 -3.81
CA GLY A 174 -7.67 18.03 -4.28
C GLY A 174 -8.98 17.34 -4.56
N ILE A 175 -9.87 18.03 -5.28
CA ILE A 175 -11.17 17.53 -5.70
C ILE A 175 -10.97 16.46 -6.77
N GLY A 176 -11.67 15.33 -6.65
CA GLY A 176 -11.63 14.25 -7.62
C GLY A 176 -12.19 14.65 -8.98
N VAL A 177 -11.72 13.99 -10.04
CA VAL A 177 -12.26 14.20 -11.39
C VAL A 177 -13.71 13.71 -11.44
N ASN A 178 -14.61 14.53 -11.92
CA ASN A 178 -16.08 14.35 -11.95
C ASN A 178 -16.77 14.45 -10.59
N ASP A 179 -16.08 14.87 -9.53
CA ASP A 179 -16.75 15.17 -8.26
C ASP A 179 -17.40 16.55 -8.31
N GLU A 180 -18.58 16.68 -7.72
CA GLU A 180 -19.25 17.97 -7.53
C GLU A 180 -18.78 18.61 -6.21
N LEU A 181 -18.58 19.92 -6.21
CA LEU A 181 -18.02 20.65 -5.05
C LEU A 181 -18.88 20.50 -3.79
N GLU A 182 -20.21 20.32 -3.95
CA GLU A 182 -21.13 20.19 -2.82
C GLU A 182 -20.94 18.87 -2.02
N TYR A 183 -20.33 17.85 -2.64
CA TYR A 183 -20.03 16.57 -1.98
C TYR A 183 -18.62 16.48 -1.43
N ALA A 184 -17.77 17.47 -1.72
CA ALA A 184 -16.42 17.52 -1.18
C ALA A 184 -16.45 17.90 0.31
N ASP A 185 -15.66 17.24 1.13
CA ASP A 185 -15.50 17.63 2.53
C ASP A 185 -14.82 19.01 2.64
N GLU A 186 -15.14 19.74 3.71
CA GLU A 186 -14.68 21.13 3.94
C GLU A 186 -13.15 21.25 3.95
N VAL A 187 -12.44 20.24 4.47
CA VAL A 187 -10.97 20.24 4.57
C VAL A 187 -10.35 20.10 3.20
N THR A 188 -10.86 19.15 2.39
CA THR A 188 -10.41 18.93 1.02
C THR A 188 -10.67 20.14 0.15
N LEU A 189 -11.88 20.72 0.22
CA LEU A 189 -12.25 21.91 -0.54
C LEU A 189 -11.38 23.12 -0.13
N GLY A 190 -11.19 23.34 1.17
CA GLY A 190 -10.35 24.41 1.68
C GLY A 190 -8.89 24.28 1.20
N ARG A 191 -8.31 23.09 1.29
CA ARG A 191 -6.95 22.81 0.81
C ARG A 191 -6.82 23.00 -0.70
N SER A 192 -7.84 22.60 -1.49
CA SER A 192 -7.85 22.77 -2.95
C SER A 192 -7.83 24.24 -3.34
N ILE A 193 -8.56 25.10 -2.62
CA ILE A 193 -8.55 26.55 -2.83
C ILE A 193 -7.18 27.16 -2.48
N ILE A 194 -6.58 26.76 -1.36
CA ILE A 194 -5.27 27.25 -0.95
C ILE A 194 -4.19 26.84 -1.95
N ASN A 195 -4.20 25.58 -2.37
CA ASN A 195 -3.20 24.99 -3.27
C ASN A 195 -3.57 25.07 -4.76
N ARG A 196 -4.51 25.99 -5.11
CA ARG A 196 -4.94 26.18 -6.50
C ARG A 196 -3.77 26.44 -7.44
N ILE A 197 -3.79 25.84 -8.60
CA ILE A 197 -2.80 26.05 -9.65
C ILE A 197 -3.32 27.07 -10.68
N PRO A 198 -2.44 27.82 -11.38
CA PRO A 198 -2.82 28.64 -12.51
C PRO A 198 -3.52 27.81 -13.58
N PHE A 199 -4.59 28.34 -14.17
CA PHE A 199 -5.38 27.62 -15.16
C PHE A 199 -4.55 27.17 -16.38
N GLU A 200 -3.58 27.96 -16.77
CA GLU A 200 -2.64 27.63 -17.86
C GLU A 200 -1.85 26.33 -17.59
N ASN A 201 -1.53 26.04 -16.33
CA ASN A 201 -0.85 24.81 -15.94
C ASN A 201 -1.80 23.60 -15.95
N ALA A 202 -3.08 23.81 -15.63
CA ALA A 202 -4.11 22.79 -15.71
C ALA A 202 -4.34 22.29 -17.15
N LEU A 203 -4.24 23.19 -18.13
CA LEU A 203 -4.37 22.83 -19.56
C LEU A 203 -3.20 21.99 -20.11
N LYS A 204 -2.01 22.10 -19.50
CA LYS A 204 -0.82 21.35 -19.92
C LYS A 204 -0.74 19.94 -19.34
N SER A 205 -1.56 19.64 -18.36
CA SER A 205 -1.61 18.36 -17.65
C SER A 205 -2.76 17.45 -18.11
N SER A 206 -3.51 17.85 -19.12
CA SER A 206 -4.61 17.08 -19.74
C SER A 206 -4.14 16.20 -20.86
#